data_2022774339591964259a3c7e4c0ae0f8
#
_entry.id   2022774339591964259a3c7e4c0ae0f8
#
_cell.length_a   1.000
_cell.length_b   1.000
_cell.length_c   1.000
_cell.angle_alpha   90.00
_cell.angle_beta   90.00
_cell.angle_gamma   90.00
#
_symmetry.space_group_name_H-M   'P 1'
#
loop_
_entity.id
_entity.type
_entity.pdbx_description
1 polymer ?
#
loop_
_entity_poly.entity_id
_entity_poly.type
_entity_poly.pdbx_seq_one_letter_code
_entity_poly.pdbx_strand_id
1 'polypeptide(L)'
;MMDTATGNIEHSEDRFQGQNNTSLFSQSWRSKSVPEKAVLVILHGLKDHSSRYSELAVKAAQRGFAVHTFDMRGHGNSGGKRAYVNKFSDLVDDLATFVKNLKSKNPGLPVFGFGHSMGGTTMTLASVNNAIGFQGIILSAPALLPGEGISPLLVRITGILGRLIPNLPLMKLPNEQFSRDPIVVRMMYADPLIYNKNGPVRTAAQLLNAMAKIQREMEKFSMPVLIIHGTADKLANPAGSKQLAERAKSADKTLKLYPGLVHDLVHEPEKSQILSDIIEWLEKRQNLPMVPDPRIDAVVRKR
;
A
#
# COMPACT_ATOMS: atom_id res chain seq x y z
N MET A 1 -29.49 12.15 2.86
CA MET A 1 -29.91 11.14 1.89
C MET A 1 -28.74 10.19 1.69
N MET A 2 -28.83 8.95 2.17
CA MET A 2 -27.83 7.92 1.85
C MET A 2 -27.93 7.67 0.34
N ASP A 3 -26.80 7.85 -0.33
CA ASP A 3 -26.68 7.72 -1.77
C ASP A 3 -27.09 6.30 -2.20
N THR A 4 -28.06 6.17 -3.10
CA THR A 4 -28.55 4.89 -3.64
C THR A 4 -27.46 4.05 -4.31
N ALA A 5 -26.29 4.64 -4.56
CA ALA A 5 -25.11 3.96 -5.12
C ALA A 5 -24.42 3.02 -4.12
N THR A 6 -24.55 3.23 -2.81
CA THR A 6 -23.91 2.36 -1.79
C THR A 6 -24.73 1.12 -1.47
N GLY A 7 -26.07 1.13 -1.69
CA GLY A 7 -26.96 0.00 -1.41
C GLY A 7 -26.67 -1.27 -2.22
N ASN A 8 -25.90 -1.15 -3.30
CA ASN A 8 -25.56 -2.25 -4.20
C ASN A 8 -24.15 -2.86 -3.95
N ILE A 9 -23.46 -2.40 -2.91
CA ILE A 9 -22.15 -2.91 -2.49
C ILE A 9 -22.30 -3.69 -1.18
N GLU A 10 -21.85 -4.93 -1.19
CA GLU A 10 -21.68 -5.74 0.02
C GLU A 10 -20.35 -5.42 0.66
N HIS A 11 -20.36 -5.11 1.95
CA HIS A 11 -19.19 -4.90 2.77
C HIS A 11 -19.10 -6.00 3.83
N SER A 12 -17.92 -6.58 4.01
CA SER A 12 -17.70 -7.64 5.00
C SER A 12 -16.39 -7.40 5.74
N GLU A 13 -16.36 -7.80 7.00
CA GLU A 13 -15.19 -7.79 7.86
C GLU A 13 -14.81 -9.21 8.25
N ASP A 14 -13.52 -9.47 8.38
CA ASP A 14 -12.97 -10.79 8.72
C ASP A 14 -11.61 -10.63 9.42
N ARG A 15 -11.00 -11.73 9.81
CA ARG A 15 -9.65 -11.79 10.35
C ARG A 15 -8.89 -12.96 9.76
N PHE A 16 -7.59 -12.77 9.62
CA PHE A 16 -6.68 -13.86 9.24
C PHE A 16 -5.43 -13.86 10.13
N GLN A 17 -4.73 -14.99 10.14
CA GLN A 17 -3.48 -15.11 10.88
C GLN A 17 -2.31 -14.72 9.97
N GLY A 18 -1.62 -13.65 10.35
CA GLY A 18 -0.36 -13.24 9.77
C GLY A 18 0.84 -13.93 10.44
N GLN A 19 2.03 -13.42 10.16
CA GLN A 19 3.26 -13.96 10.74
C GLN A 19 3.24 -13.91 12.28
N ASN A 20 3.85 -14.93 12.90
CA ASN A 20 3.92 -15.09 14.36
C ASN A 20 2.52 -15.11 15.02
N ASN A 21 1.52 -15.73 14.36
CA ASN A 21 0.14 -15.82 14.82
C ASN A 21 -0.50 -14.46 15.18
N THR A 22 -0.08 -13.39 14.50
CA THR A 22 -0.72 -12.08 14.69
C THR A 22 -2.08 -12.07 14.00
N SER A 23 -3.15 -11.82 14.76
CA SER A 23 -4.51 -11.66 14.21
C SER A 23 -4.61 -10.34 13.47
N LEU A 24 -4.84 -10.38 12.15
CA LEU A 24 -4.97 -9.23 11.28
C LEU A 24 -6.41 -9.03 10.85
N PHE A 25 -6.91 -7.80 11.00
CA PHE A 25 -8.25 -7.40 10.60
C PHE A 25 -8.27 -7.14 9.09
N SER A 26 -9.30 -7.62 8.41
CA SER A 26 -9.48 -7.44 6.98
C SER A 26 -10.90 -7.03 6.64
N GLN A 27 -11.04 -6.36 5.50
CA GLN A 27 -12.33 -5.92 4.98
C GLN A 27 -12.43 -6.23 3.49
N SER A 28 -13.66 -6.38 2.98
CA SER A 28 -13.92 -6.54 1.55
C SER A 28 -15.16 -5.78 1.10
N TRP A 29 -15.16 -5.37 -0.17
CA TRP A 29 -16.28 -4.73 -0.85
C TRP A 29 -16.49 -5.43 -2.18
N ARG A 30 -17.74 -5.83 -2.44
CA ARG A 30 -18.16 -6.56 -3.65
C ARG A 30 -19.45 -5.97 -4.20
N SER A 31 -19.58 -5.87 -5.51
CA SER A 31 -20.85 -5.49 -6.13
C SER A 31 -21.81 -6.65 -6.12
N LYS A 32 -23.09 -6.39 -5.76
CA LYS A 32 -24.18 -7.35 -5.86
C LYS A 32 -24.72 -7.50 -7.28
N SER A 33 -24.41 -6.55 -8.17
CA SER A 33 -25.00 -6.46 -9.51
C SER A 33 -23.99 -6.54 -10.66
N VAL A 34 -22.71 -6.27 -10.39
CA VAL A 34 -21.65 -6.31 -11.40
C VAL A 34 -20.81 -7.57 -11.15
N PRO A 35 -20.68 -8.48 -12.15
CA PRO A 35 -19.81 -9.66 -12.02
C PRO A 35 -18.38 -9.29 -11.73
N GLU A 36 -17.73 -10.08 -10.89
CA GLU A 36 -16.31 -9.90 -10.56
C GLU A 36 -15.43 -10.25 -11.76
N LYS A 37 -14.53 -9.34 -12.10
CA LYS A 37 -13.58 -9.45 -13.22
C LYS A 37 -12.13 -9.56 -12.75
N ALA A 38 -11.86 -9.02 -11.55
CA ALA A 38 -10.54 -9.00 -10.96
C ALA A 38 -10.64 -8.79 -9.45
N VAL A 39 -9.54 -9.05 -8.75
CA VAL A 39 -9.36 -8.74 -7.33
C VAL A 39 -8.46 -7.52 -7.21
N LEU A 40 -8.82 -6.55 -6.36
CA LEU A 40 -7.96 -5.44 -5.96
C LEU A 40 -7.60 -5.55 -4.49
N VAL A 41 -6.31 -5.61 -4.18
CA VAL A 41 -5.78 -5.59 -2.81
C VAL A 41 -5.29 -4.20 -2.48
N ILE A 42 -5.85 -3.55 -1.46
CA ILE A 42 -5.43 -2.23 -0.98
C ILE A 42 -4.59 -2.39 0.28
N LEU A 43 -3.45 -1.69 0.36
CA LEU A 43 -2.57 -1.67 1.51
C LEU A 43 -2.25 -0.23 1.93
N HIS A 44 -2.65 0.12 3.14
CA HIS A 44 -2.53 1.46 3.71
C HIS A 44 -1.09 1.85 4.11
N GLY A 45 -0.88 3.09 4.50
CA GLY A 45 0.39 3.64 4.96
C GLY A 45 0.67 3.46 6.46
N LEU A 46 1.80 3.99 6.92
CA LEU A 46 2.15 4.05 8.34
C LEU A 46 1.18 4.96 9.09
N LYS A 47 0.84 4.59 10.33
CA LYS A 47 -0.14 5.22 11.24
C LYS A 47 -1.60 5.25 10.75
N ASP A 48 -1.89 4.69 9.60
CA ASP A 48 -3.16 4.64 8.89
C ASP A 48 -3.91 3.31 9.14
N HIS A 49 -5.05 3.10 8.46
CA HIS A 49 -5.83 1.85 8.50
C HIS A 49 -6.70 1.69 7.24
N SER A 50 -7.20 0.48 7.02
CA SER A 50 -7.90 0.06 5.80
C SER A 50 -9.20 0.81 5.53
N SER A 51 -9.98 1.18 6.56
CA SER A 51 -11.30 1.79 6.38
C SER A 51 -11.23 3.17 5.71
N ARG A 52 -10.08 3.86 5.75
CA ARG A 52 -9.92 5.14 5.06
C ARG A 52 -9.96 5.01 3.54
N TYR A 53 -9.78 3.81 3.00
CA TYR A 53 -9.82 3.55 1.55
C TYR A 53 -11.19 3.11 1.04
N SER A 54 -12.25 3.23 1.86
CA SER A 54 -13.61 2.81 1.51
C SER A 54 -14.16 3.46 0.24
N GLU A 55 -13.86 4.75 0.00
CA GLU A 55 -14.30 5.43 -1.24
C GLU A 55 -13.68 4.81 -2.49
N LEU A 56 -12.36 4.55 -2.48
CA LEU A 56 -11.68 3.84 -3.56
C LEU A 56 -12.25 2.42 -3.71
N ALA A 57 -12.46 1.72 -2.59
CA ALA A 57 -12.98 0.36 -2.59
C ALA A 57 -14.38 0.27 -3.21
N VAL A 58 -15.30 1.16 -2.83
CA VAL A 58 -16.65 1.22 -3.38
C VAL A 58 -16.62 1.54 -4.89
N LYS A 59 -15.84 2.54 -5.30
CA LYS A 59 -15.71 2.89 -6.73
C LYS A 59 -15.15 1.74 -7.56
N ALA A 60 -14.15 1.03 -7.07
CA ALA A 60 -13.60 -0.14 -7.75
C ALA A 60 -14.60 -1.32 -7.78
N ALA A 61 -15.32 -1.57 -6.68
CA ALA A 61 -16.33 -2.62 -6.63
C ALA A 61 -17.48 -2.37 -7.62
N GLN A 62 -17.91 -1.12 -7.81
CA GLN A 62 -18.89 -0.73 -8.83
C GLN A 62 -18.43 -1.04 -10.26
N ARG A 63 -17.14 -1.25 -10.49
CA ARG A 63 -16.53 -1.59 -11.80
C ARG A 63 -16.19 -3.08 -11.96
N GLY A 64 -16.58 -3.90 -10.96
CA GLY A 64 -16.38 -5.35 -11.00
C GLY A 64 -15.05 -5.81 -10.41
N PHE A 65 -14.41 -5.00 -9.55
CA PHE A 65 -13.28 -5.45 -8.76
C PHE A 65 -13.78 -5.97 -7.40
N ALA A 66 -13.46 -7.22 -7.05
CA ALA A 66 -13.57 -7.68 -5.66
C ALA A 66 -12.47 -7.03 -4.84
N VAL A 67 -12.82 -6.01 -4.03
CA VAL A 67 -11.82 -5.24 -3.28
C VAL A 67 -11.59 -5.87 -1.91
N HIS A 68 -10.35 -6.07 -1.57
CA HIS A 68 -9.92 -6.60 -0.28
C HIS A 68 -8.80 -5.74 0.30
N THR A 69 -8.85 -5.54 1.61
CA THR A 69 -7.81 -4.80 2.35
C THR A 69 -7.64 -5.40 3.73
N PHE A 70 -6.53 -5.11 4.38
CA PHE A 70 -6.34 -5.45 5.78
C PHE A 70 -5.55 -4.35 6.50
N ASP A 71 -5.77 -4.26 7.80
CA ASP A 71 -4.95 -3.43 8.66
C ASP A 71 -3.61 -4.13 8.91
N MET A 72 -2.51 -3.48 8.53
CA MET A 72 -1.18 -4.02 8.80
C MET A 72 -0.95 -4.21 10.31
N ARG A 73 -0.08 -5.14 10.68
CA ARG A 73 0.27 -5.38 12.09
C ARG A 73 0.60 -4.08 12.83
N GLY A 74 0.03 -3.91 14.01
CA GLY A 74 0.17 -2.70 14.82
C GLY A 74 -0.62 -1.49 14.34
N HIS A 75 -1.55 -1.66 13.38
CA HIS A 75 -2.38 -0.59 12.85
C HIS A 75 -3.87 -0.95 12.94
N GLY A 76 -4.73 0.07 12.87
CA GLY A 76 -6.18 -0.10 12.87
C GLY A 76 -6.68 -1.06 13.94
N ASN A 77 -7.48 -2.04 13.52
CA ASN A 77 -8.05 -3.10 14.34
C ASN A 77 -7.20 -4.39 14.41
N SER A 78 -6.01 -4.37 13.78
CA SER A 78 -5.09 -5.52 13.80
C SER A 78 -4.30 -5.62 15.09
N GLY A 79 -3.90 -6.85 15.41
CA GLY A 79 -3.00 -7.16 16.52
C GLY A 79 -1.58 -6.62 16.29
N GLY A 80 -0.77 -6.72 17.32
CA GLY A 80 0.59 -6.22 17.33
C GLY A 80 0.73 -4.89 18.08
N LYS A 81 1.99 -4.51 18.34
CA LYS A 81 2.29 -3.25 19.05
C LYS A 81 2.05 -2.05 18.11
N ARG A 82 1.33 -1.04 18.60
CA ARG A 82 0.90 0.14 17.82
C ARG A 82 2.08 0.83 17.12
N ALA A 83 1.94 1.01 15.79
CA ALA A 83 2.91 1.61 14.87
C ALA A 83 4.32 1.00 14.93
N TYR A 84 4.48 -0.22 15.46
CA TYR A 84 5.77 -0.88 15.65
C TYR A 84 6.01 -1.98 14.60
N VAL A 85 7.04 -1.79 13.79
CA VAL A 85 7.51 -2.77 12.80
C VAL A 85 8.85 -3.33 13.29
N ASN A 86 8.85 -4.58 13.75
CA ASN A 86 10.06 -5.25 14.23
C ASN A 86 10.99 -5.68 13.07
N LYS A 87 10.40 -6.30 12.05
CA LYS A 87 11.06 -6.67 10.79
C LYS A 87 10.16 -6.25 9.63
N PHE A 88 10.71 -5.55 8.64
CA PHE A 88 9.91 -5.14 7.49
C PHE A 88 9.46 -6.33 6.64
N SER A 89 10.22 -7.44 6.67
CA SER A 89 9.82 -8.70 6.03
C SER A 89 8.47 -9.22 6.53
N ASP A 90 8.14 -9.03 7.81
CA ASP A 90 6.86 -9.50 8.35
C ASP A 90 5.65 -8.85 7.64
N LEU A 91 5.77 -7.58 7.18
CA LEU A 91 4.73 -6.90 6.38
C LEU A 91 4.60 -7.52 4.99
N VAL A 92 5.72 -7.87 4.37
CA VAL A 92 5.75 -8.54 3.06
C VAL A 92 5.14 -9.94 3.15
N ASP A 93 5.48 -10.69 4.20
CA ASP A 93 5.02 -12.05 4.41
C ASP A 93 3.51 -12.08 4.78
N ASP A 94 3.02 -11.09 5.55
CA ASP A 94 1.58 -10.91 5.82
C ASP A 94 0.81 -10.64 4.52
N LEU A 95 1.31 -9.73 3.69
CA LEU A 95 0.72 -9.44 2.38
C LEU A 95 0.72 -10.68 1.48
N ALA A 96 1.83 -11.44 1.44
CA ALA A 96 1.93 -12.67 0.66
C ALA A 96 0.91 -13.73 1.12
N THR A 97 0.74 -13.88 2.43
CA THR A 97 -0.24 -14.79 3.03
C THR A 97 -1.66 -14.36 2.65
N PHE A 98 -1.97 -13.06 2.77
CA PHE A 98 -3.28 -12.52 2.41
C PHE A 98 -3.61 -12.76 0.93
N VAL A 99 -2.71 -12.39 0.03
CA VAL A 99 -2.91 -12.57 -1.42
C VAL A 99 -3.02 -14.04 -1.81
N LYS A 100 -2.22 -14.93 -1.19
CA LYS A 100 -2.33 -16.38 -1.41
C LYS A 100 -3.74 -16.89 -1.06
N ASN A 101 -4.28 -16.46 0.09
CA ASN A 101 -5.63 -16.85 0.52
C ASN A 101 -6.70 -16.31 -0.45
N LEU A 102 -6.53 -15.08 -0.94
CA LEU A 102 -7.44 -14.49 -1.92
C LEU A 102 -7.42 -15.23 -3.27
N LYS A 103 -6.24 -15.57 -3.78
CA LYS A 103 -6.10 -16.34 -5.03
C LYS A 103 -6.77 -17.72 -4.93
N SER A 104 -6.68 -18.38 -3.77
CA SER A 104 -7.33 -19.68 -3.57
C SER A 104 -8.86 -19.57 -3.51
N LYS A 105 -9.40 -18.45 -3.03
CA LYS A 105 -10.86 -18.18 -2.96
C LYS A 105 -11.43 -17.64 -4.28
N ASN A 106 -10.58 -17.06 -5.16
CA ASN A 106 -10.97 -16.45 -6.42
C ASN A 106 -10.14 -17.02 -7.59
N PRO A 107 -10.28 -18.33 -7.89
CA PRO A 107 -9.48 -18.96 -8.93
C PRO A 107 -9.76 -18.34 -10.30
N GLY A 108 -8.69 -18.05 -11.05
CA GLY A 108 -8.79 -17.50 -12.41
C GLY A 108 -8.98 -15.98 -12.47
N LEU A 109 -9.22 -15.29 -11.36
CA LEU A 109 -9.26 -13.82 -11.36
C LEU A 109 -7.86 -13.20 -11.23
N PRO A 110 -7.50 -12.23 -12.07
CA PRO A 110 -6.27 -11.49 -11.92
C PRO A 110 -6.31 -10.65 -10.62
N VAL A 111 -5.16 -10.58 -9.92
CA VAL A 111 -5.04 -9.83 -8.67
C VAL A 111 -4.17 -8.61 -8.89
N PHE A 112 -4.74 -7.44 -8.63
CA PHE A 112 -4.05 -6.14 -8.64
C PHE A 112 -3.75 -5.68 -7.22
N GLY A 113 -2.73 -4.82 -7.08
CA GLY A 113 -2.39 -4.19 -5.82
C GLY A 113 -2.51 -2.66 -5.89
N PHE A 114 -2.95 -2.05 -4.80
CA PHE A 114 -2.82 -0.62 -4.53
C PHE A 114 -2.10 -0.44 -3.21
N GLY A 115 -0.92 0.21 -3.21
CA GLY A 115 -0.15 0.46 -1.99
C GLY A 115 0.14 1.94 -1.79
N HIS A 116 -0.28 2.49 -0.64
CA HIS A 116 0.02 3.86 -0.26
C HIS A 116 1.21 3.93 0.69
N SER A 117 2.15 4.85 0.47
CA SER A 117 3.26 5.16 1.39
C SER A 117 4.04 3.90 1.81
N MET A 118 4.07 3.52 3.08
CA MET A 118 4.65 2.27 3.60
C MET A 118 4.01 1.03 2.96
N GLY A 119 2.71 1.05 2.66
CA GLY A 119 2.04 -0.01 1.89
C GLY A 119 2.61 -0.13 0.48
N GLY A 120 2.92 1.00 -0.16
CA GLY A 120 3.62 1.05 -1.45
C GLY A 120 5.04 0.49 -1.36
N THR A 121 5.79 0.81 -0.30
CA THR A 121 7.11 0.22 -0.01
C THR A 121 7.00 -1.30 0.14
N THR A 122 5.98 -1.78 0.87
CA THR A 122 5.74 -3.21 1.09
C THR A 122 5.45 -3.94 -0.22
N MET A 123 4.56 -3.39 -1.06
CA MET A 123 4.25 -3.96 -2.37
C MET A 123 5.46 -3.93 -3.32
N THR A 124 6.22 -2.82 -3.35
CA THR A 124 7.43 -2.73 -4.17
C THR A 124 8.46 -3.79 -3.74
N LEU A 125 8.69 -3.94 -2.42
CA LEU A 125 9.64 -4.93 -1.92
C LEU A 125 9.17 -6.37 -2.19
N ALA A 126 7.87 -6.64 -2.08
CA ALA A 126 7.29 -7.93 -2.45
C ALA A 126 7.49 -8.24 -3.94
N SER A 127 7.39 -7.22 -4.80
CA SER A 127 7.54 -7.34 -6.25
C SER A 127 8.99 -7.60 -6.67
N VAL A 128 9.96 -6.86 -6.12
CA VAL A 128 11.38 -7.08 -6.44
C VAL A 128 11.90 -8.42 -5.91
N ASN A 129 11.26 -8.98 -4.87
CA ASN A 129 11.57 -10.31 -4.33
C ASN A 129 10.80 -11.44 -5.03
N ASN A 130 9.93 -11.14 -6.04
CA ASN A 130 9.00 -12.11 -6.64
C ASN A 130 8.15 -12.88 -5.60
N ALA A 131 7.80 -12.21 -4.49
CA ALA A 131 7.09 -12.84 -3.39
C ALA A 131 5.59 -13.00 -3.67
N ILE A 132 5.02 -12.20 -4.58
CA ILE A 132 3.59 -12.14 -4.89
C ILE A 132 3.41 -11.94 -6.41
N GLY A 133 2.58 -12.78 -7.03
CA GLY A 133 2.22 -12.63 -8.45
C GLY A 133 1.00 -11.71 -8.59
N PHE A 134 1.23 -10.40 -8.61
CA PHE A 134 0.23 -9.42 -9.04
C PHE A 134 0.17 -9.33 -10.57
N GLN A 135 -1.01 -9.05 -11.12
CA GLN A 135 -1.20 -8.69 -12.53
C GLN A 135 -0.64 -7.30 -12.82
N GLY A 136 -0.66 -6.43 -11.84
CA GLY A 136 -0.10 -5.10 -11.85
C GLY A 136 -0.34 -4.42 -10.51
N ILE A 137 0.42 -3.35 -10.23
CA ILE A 137 0.27 -2.60 -8.98
C ILE A 137 0.19 -1.10 -9.21
N ILE A 138 -0.53 -0.43 -8.31
CA ILE A 138 -0.61 1.02 -8.22
C ILE A 138 0.12 1.44 -6.95
N LEU A 139 1.07 2.32 -7.09
CA LEU A 139 1.88 2.86 -6.01
C LEU A 139 1.51 4.33 -5.81
N SER A 140 0.84 4.64 -4.70
CA SER A 140 0.44 5.99 -4.32
C SER A 140 1.42 6.56 -3.31
N ALA A 141 2.16 7.59 -3.69
CA ALA A 141 3.19 8.24 -2.87
C ALA A 141 4.08 7.22 -2.12
N PRO A 142 4.63 6.19 -2.81
CA PRO A 142 5.36 5.12 -2.15
C PRO A 142 6.60 5.66 -1.45
N ALA A 143 6.84 5.23 -0.21
CA ALA A 143 8.02 5.63 0.55
C ALA A 143 9.26 4.84 0.07
N LEU A 144 9.90 5.31 -1.02
CA LEU A 144 11.05 4.68 -1.66
C LEU A 144 12.37 5.41 -1.39
N LEU A 145 12.28 6.67 -0.96
CA LEU A 145 13.39 7.48 -0.44
C LEU A 145 12.94 8.20 0.83
N PRO A 146 13.87 8.48 1.75
CA PRO A 146 13.58 9.32 2.91
C PRO A 146 13.04 10.69 2.47
N GLY A 147 12.18 11.30 3.30
CA GLY A 147 11.73 12.66 3.11
C GLY A 147 12.90 13.66 3.01
N GLU A 148 12.61 14.84 2.51
CA GLU A 148 13.63 15.90 2.37
C GLU A 148 14.28 16.26 3.71
N GLY A 149 15.59 16.57 3.69
CA GLY A 149 16.34 16.95 4.89
C GLY A 149 16.84 15.80 5.77
N ILE A 150 16.53 14.55 5.45
CA ILE A 150 17.06 13.39 6.19
C ILE A 150 18.46 13.05 5.66
N SER A 151 19.49 13.40 6.45
CA SER A 151 20.88 13.15 6.09
C SER A 151 21.29 11.67 6.22
N PRO A 152 22.31 11.19 5.47
CA PRO A 152 22.85 9.83 5.62
C PRO A 152 23.31 9.51 7.05
N LEU A 153 23.84 10.52 7.77
CA LEU A 153 24.23 10.35 9.17
C LEU A 153 23.03 10.07 10.06
N LEU A 154 21.91 10.80 9.87
CA LEU A 154 20.67 10.55 10.62
C LEU A 154 20.12 9.14 10.33
N VAL A 155 20.17 8.69 9.08
CA VAL A 155 19.79 7.31 8.71
C VAL A 155 20.62 6.29 9.49
N ARG A 156 21.95 6.48 9.57
CA ARG A 156 22.85 5.58 10.31
C ARG A 156 22.56 5.60 11.81
N ILE A 157 22.39 6.78 12.40
CA ILE A 157 22.01 6.94 13.82
C ILE A 157 20.68 6.25 14.10
N THR A 158 19.67 6.45 13.25
CA THR A 158 18.35 5.80 13.37
C THR A 158 18.49 4.28 13.35
N GLY A 159 19.37 3.72 12.52
CA GLY A 159 19.66 2.30 12.48
C GLY A 159 20.25 1.75 13.79
N ILE A 160 21.17 2.49 14.42
CA ILE A 160 21.78 2.13 15.72
C ILE A 160 20.74 2.23 16.84
N LEU A 161 20.05 3.36 16.95
CA LEU A 161 19.02 3.58 17.96
C LEU A 161 17.88 2.57 17.84
N GLY A 162 17.49 2.22 16.62
CA GLY A 162 16.47 1.20 16.37
C GLY A 162 16.83 -0.21 16.87
N ARG A 163 18.12 -0.48 17.11
CA ARG A 163 18.58 -1.72 17.75
C ARG A 163 18.67 -1.61 19.25
N LEU A 164 19.20 -0.50 19.76
CA LEU A 164 19.49 -0.30 21.19
C LEU A 164 18.28 0.15 21.99
N ILE A 165 17.48 1.07 21.45
CA ILE A 165 16.32 1.68 22.12
C ILE A 165 15.09 1.67 21.17
N PRO A 166 14.61 0.48 20.76
CA PRO A 166 13.67 0.31 19.66
C PRO A 166 12.34 1.07 19.82
N ASN A 167 11.96 1.37 21.05
CA ASN A 167 10.70 2.02 21.38
C ASN A 167 10.77 3.55 21.47
N LEU A 168 11.97 4.14 21.28
CA LEU A 168 12.12 5.60 21.35
C LEU A 168 11.17 6.28 20.36
N PRO A 169 10.27 7.21 20.80
CA PRO A 169 9.30 7.86 19.92
C PRO A 169 9.95 9.01 19.14
N LEU A 170 10.66 8.69 18.07
CA LEU A 170 11.49 9.65 17.32
C LEU A 170 10.85 10.10 16.00
N MET A 171 10.05 9.24 15.35
CA MET A 171 9.52 9.52 14.02
C MET A 171 8.26 10.38 14.10
N LYS A 172 8.38 11.66 13.74
CA LYS A 172 7.26 12.60 13.69
C LYS A 172 6.66 12.65 12.28
N LEU A 173 5.36 12.43 12.19
CA LEU A 173 4.59 12.51 10.94
C LEU A 173 3.32 13.34 11.21
N PRO A 174 3.40 14.68 11.06
CA PRO A 174 2.25 15.56 11.35
C PRO A 174 1.14 15.37 10.32
N ASN A 175 -0.12 15.38 10.77
CA ASN A 175 -1.28 15.11 9.92
C ASN A 175 -1.44 16.16 8.81
N GLU A 176 -0.99 17.39 9.02
CA GLU A 176 -1.00 18.49 8.06
C GLU A 176 -0.15 18.22 6.81
N GLN A 177 0.75 17.26 6.88
CA GLN A 177 1.56 16.85 5.72
C GLN A 177 0.91 15.72 4.91
N PHE A 178 -0.19 15.13 5.39
CA PHE A 178 -0.90 14.07 4.67
C PHE A 178 -1.87 14.64 3.64
N SER A 179 -2.63 15.67 3.98
CA SER A 179 -3.60 16.29 3.07
C SER A 179 -3.64 17.81 3.27
N ARG A 180 -3.94 18.53 2.19
CA ARG A 180 -4.23 19.98 2.21
C ARG A 180 -5.67 20.28 2.66
N ASP A 181 -6.55 19.27 2.69
CA ASP A 181 -7.93 19.42 3.15
C ASP A 181 -7.97 19.48 4.69
N PRO A 182 -8.36 20.63 5.29
CA PRO A 182 -8.43 20.76 6.75
C PRO A 182 -9.48 19.85 7.39
N ILE A 183 -10.49 19.39 6.61
CA ILE A 183 -11.50 18.45 7.10
C ILE A 183 -10.84 17.07 7.27
N VAL A 184 -10.10 16.62 6.27
CA VAL A 184 -9.36 15.35 6.34
C VAL A 184 -8.37 15.36 7.51
N VAL A 185 -7.61 16.45 7.67
CA VAL A 185 -6.65 16.59 8.80
C VAL A 185 -7.37 16.50 10.15
N ARG A 186 -8.52 17.19 10.33
CA ARG A 186 -9.31 17.08 11.57
C ARG A 186 -9.83 15.66 11.80
N MET A 187 -10.33 15.00 10.75
CA MET A 187 -10.77 13.60 10.84
C MET A 187 -9.63 12.66 11.27
N MET A 188 -8.42 12.88 10.75
CA MET A 188 -7.24 12.08 11.16
C MET A 188 -6.90 12.26 12.64
N TYR A 189 -7.05 13.47 13.20
CA TYR A 189 -6.84 13.69 14.64
C TYR A 189 -7.93 13.06 15.51
N ALA A 190 -9.18 13.05 15.02
CA ALA A 190 -10.33 12.50 15.74
C ALA A 190 -10.44 10.97 15.65
N ASP A 191 -9.77 10.34 14.69
CA ASP A 191 -9.86 8.91 14.46
C ASP A 191 -9.03 8.12 15.48
N PRO A 192 -9.65 7.27 16.32
CA PRO A 192 -8.95 6.49 17.34
C PRO A 192 -8.07 5.38 16.74
N LEU A 193 -8.29 5.00 15.48
CA LEU A 193 -7.50 3.97 14.79
C LEU A 193 -6.20 4.55 14.22
N ILE A 194 -6.12 5.85 14.03
CA ILE A 194 -4.90 6.54 13.59
C ILE A 194 -3.93 6.72 14.76
N TYR A 195 -2.67 6.39 14.53
CA TYR A 195 -1.63 6.55 15.55
C TYR A 195 -1.08 7.98 15.56
N ASN A 196 -1.67 8.87 16.38
CA ASN A 196 -1.34 10.31 16.46
C ASN A 196 -0.14 10.66 17.37
N LYS A 197 0.70 9.67 17.74
CA LYS A 197 1.93 9.88 18.51
C LYS A 197 3.16 9.76 17.58
N ASN A 198 4.34 10.16 18.11
CA ASN A 198 5.59 9.90 17.39
C ASN A 198 5.83 8.39 17.26
N GLY A 199 6.15 7.95 16.05
CA GLY A 199 6.40 6.54 15.77
C GLY A 199 7.72 6.05 16.38
N PRO A 200 7.81 4.74 16.71
CA PRO A 200 9.02 4.13 17.25
C PRO A 200 10.20 4.22 16.29
N VAL A 201 11.40 4.49 16.82
CA VAL A 201 12.64 4.54 16.03
C VAL A 201 12.92 3.21 15.30
N ARG A 202 12.50 2.07 15.88
CA ARG A 202 12.60 0.77 15.21
C ARG A 202 11.86 0.74 13.88
N THR A 203 10.65 1.27 13.83
CA THR A 203 9.83 1.34 12.61
C THR A 203 10.50 2.22 11.56
N ALA A 204 11.01 3.40 11.97
CA ALA A 204 11.78 4.25 11.08
C ALA A 204 13.01 3.53 10.48
N ALA A 205 13.80 2.85 11.34
CA ALA A 205 14.97 2.07 10.91
C ALA A 205 14.61 0.96 9.92
N GLN A 206 13.51 0.24 10.16
CA GLN A 206 13.05 -0.84 9.29
C GLN A 206 12.55 -0.32 7.93
N LEU A 207 11.83 0.81 7.92
CA LEU A 207 11.38 1.46 6.70
C LEU A 207 12.57 1.97 5.87
N LEU A 208 13.54 2.64 6.50
CA LEU A 208 14.78 3.11 5.84
C LEU A 208 15.59 1.93 5.24
N ASN A 209 15.68 0.82 5.94
CA ASN A 209 16.32 -0.40 5.42
C ASN A 209 15.59 -0.98 4.21
N ALA A 210 14.25 -0.97 4.23
CA ALA A 210 13.43 -1.41 3.09
C ALA A 210 13.63 -0.50 1.88
N MET A 211 13.62 0.83 2.08
CA MET A 211 13.93 1.81 1.03
C MET A 211 15.31 1.56 0.43
N ALA A 212 16.34 1.41 1.28
CA ALA A 212 17.70 1.14 0.82
C ALA A 212 17.82 -0.18 0.03
N LYS A 213 17.08 -1.22 0.41
CA LYS A 213 17.01 -2.47 -0.35
C LYS A 213 16.35 -2.27 -1.70
N ILE A 214 15.22 -1.58 -1.76
CA ILE A 214 14.52 -1.27 -3.01
C ILE A 214 15.43 -0.46 -3.94
N GLN A 215 16.14 0.55 -3.41
CA GLN A 215 17.07 1.37 -4.18
C GLN A 215 18.17 0.54 -4.87
N ARG A 216 18.64 -0.52 -4.24
CA ARG A 216 19.62 -1.44 -4.84
C ARG A 216 19.02 -2.42 -5.84
N GLU A 217 17.71 -2.66 -5.79
CA GLU A 217 17.06 -3.76 -6.50
C GLU A 217 15.94 -3.30 -7.47
N MET A 218 15.79 -1.99 -7.71
CA MET A 218 14.73 -1.44 -8.57
C MET A 218 14.68 -2.06 -9.96
N GLU A 219 15.83 -2.43 -10.52
CA GLU A 219 15.92 -3.08 -11.83
C GLU A 219 15.29 -4.48 -11.88
N LYS A 220 15.03 -5.09 -10.72
CA LYS A 220 14.29 -6.37 -10.65
C LYS A 220 12.79 -6.19 -10.78
N PHE A 221 12.29 -4.96 -10.64
CA PHE A 221 10.87 -4.66 -10.75
C PHE A 221 10.44 -4.74 -12.23
N SER A 222 9.56 -5.68 -12.57
CA SER A 222 9.20 -5.99 -13.96
C SER A 222 7.69 -6.05 -14.24
N MET A 223 6.83 -5.96 -13.21
CA MET A 223 5.38 -6.03 -13.43
C MET A 223 4.79 -4.69 -13.89
N PRO A 224 3.59 -4.69 -14.51
CA PRO A 224 2.84 -3.48 -14.83
C PRO A 224 2.67 -2.58 -13.61
N VAL A 225 2.94 -1.27 -13.76
CA VAL A 225 2.86 -0.34 -12.64
C VAL A 225 2.34 1.04 -13.03
N LEU A 226 1.42 1.55 -12.22
CA LEU A 226 1.09 2.97 -12.15
C LEU A 226 1.71 3.55 -10.87
N ILE A 227 2.55 4.55 -11.02
CA ILE A 227 3.12 5.31 -9.90
C ILE A 227 2.48 6.68 -9.91
N ILE A 228 1.80 7.03 -8.83
CA ILE A 228 1.19 8.36 -8.62
C ILE A 228 1.85 9.04 -7.43
N HIS A 229 2.18 10.34 -7.56
CA HIS A 229 2.84 11.08 -6.49
C HIS A 229 2.52 12.57 -6.53
N GLY A 230 2.32 13.19 -5.37
CA GLY A 230 2.17 14.64 -5.24
C GLY A 230 3.54 15.34 -5.29
N THR A 231 3.67 16.41 -6.07
CA THR A 231 4.99 17.08 -6.20
C THR A 231 5.41 17.87 -4.96
N ALA A 232 4.46 18.17 -4.06
CA ALA A 232 4.71 18.88 -2.79
C ALA A 232 4.78 17.94 -1.57
N ASP A 233 4.88 16.61 -1.80
CA ASP A 233 5.01 15.62 -0.73
C ASP A 233 6.33 15.79 0.03
N LYS A 234 6.23 16.02 1.35
CA LYS A 234 7.36 16.17 2.28
C LYS A 234 7.60 14.91 3.12
N LEU A 235 6.66 13.94 3.13
CA LEU A 235 6.76 12.71 3.90
C LEU A 235 7.50 11.62 3.13
N ALA A 236 7.20 11.46 1.84
CA ALA A 236 7.89 10.55 0.93
C ALA A 236 8.46 11.35 -0.24
N ASN A 237 9.77 11.26 -0.48
CA ASN A 237 10.40 12.04 -1.53
C ASN A 237 9.96 11.60 -2.94
N PRO A 238 9.32 12.48 -3.76
CA PRO A 238 8.88 12.14 -5.11
C PRO A 238 10.01 11.66 -6.04
N ALA A 239 11.27 12.00 -5.74
CA ALA A 239 12.42 11.49 -6.47
C ALA A 239 12.52 9.96 -6.44
N GLY A 240 12.05 9.31 -5.36
CA GLY A 240 11.99 7.85 -5.28
C GLY A 240 11.06 7.23 -6.32
N SER A 241 9.91 7.86 -6.56
CA SER A 241 8.96 7.45 -7.61
C SER A 241 9.53 7.66 -9.01
N LYS A 242 10.23 8.77 -9.26
CA LYS A 242 10.93 9.03 -10.51
C LYS A 242 12.00 7.98 -10.79
N GLN A 243 12.84 7.67 -9.78
CA GLN A 243 13.88 6.65 -9.89
C GLN A 243 13.30 5.26 -10.18
N LEU A 244 12.19 4.87 -9.54
CA LEU A 244 11.53 3.60 -9.83
C LEU A 244 11.01 3.57 -11.27
N ALA A 245 10.36 4.65 -11.74
CA ALA A 245 9.87 4.73 -13.10
C ALA A 245 10.99 4.66 -14.14
N GLU A 246 12.16 5.24 -13.87
CA GLU A 246 13.32 5.19 -14.75
C GLU A 246 13.98 3.82 -14.77
N ARG A 247 14.23 3.23 -13.58
CA ARG A 247 15.10 2.06 -13.39
C ARG A 247 14.36 0.72 -13.47
N ALA A 248 13.05 0.68 -13.22
CA ALA A 248 12.26 -0.55 -13.32
C ALA A 248 12.31 -1.12 -14.72
N LYS A 249 12.48 -2.46 -14.83
CA LYS A 249 12.44 -3.19 -16.11
C LYS A 249 11.01 -3.52 -16.59
N SER A 250 9.99 -2.96 -15.94
CA SER A 250 8.61 -3.10 -16.41
C SER A 250 8.46 -2.51 -17.82
N ALA A 251 7.87 -3.30 -18.72
CA ALA A 251 7.50 -2.84 -20.07
C ALA A 251 6.25 -1.93 -20.06
N ASP A 252 5.41 -2.07 -19.03
CA ASP A 252 4.18 -1.28 -18.83
C ASP A 252 4.31 -0.48 -17.52
N LYS A 253 4.87 0.72 -17.62
CA LYS A 253 5.06 1.61 -16.48
C LYS A 253 4.59 3.03 -16.79
N THR A 254 3.81 3.59 -15.88
CA THR A 254 3.30 4.95 -15.97
C THR A 254 3.65 5.69 -14.68
N LEU A 255 4.27 6.86 -14.81
CA LEU A 255 4.46 7.81 -13.72
C LEU A 255 3.56 9.01 -13.93
N LYS A 256 2.68 9.31 -12.97
CA LYS A 256 1.83 10.50 -12.96
C LYS A 256 2.12 11.34 -11.73
N LEU A 257 2.67 12.52 -11.95
CA LEU A 257 2.96 13.50 -10.91
C LEU A 257 1.83 14.53 -10.85
N TYR A 258 1.29 14.78 -9.66
CA TYR A 258 0.23 15.76 -9.45
C TYR A 258 0.83 17.04 -8.86
N PRO A 259 0.85 18.16 -9.63
CA PRO A 259 1.46 19.40 -9.19
C PRO A 259 0.80 19.97 -7.93
N GLY A 260 1.62 20.30 -6.93
CA GLY A 260 1.17 20.94 -5.69
C GLY A 260 0.45 20.02 -4.68
N LEU A 261 0.11 18.77 -5.05
CA LEU A 261 -0.49 17.84 -4.12
C LEU A 261 0.56 17.29 -3.14
N VAL A 262 0.08 16.93 -1.95
CA VAL A 262 0.92 16.38 -0.89
C VAL A 262 0.80 14.86 -0.82
N HIS A 263 0.92 14.24 0.35
CA HIS A 263 1.19 12.81 0.51
C HIS A 263 -0.01 11.90 0.21
N ASP A 264 -1.17 12.19 0.77
CA ASP A 264 -2.33 11.28 0.76
C ASP A 264 -3.30 11.60 -0.38
N LEU A 265 -2.87 11.28 -1.61
CA LEU A 265 -3.53 11.68 -2.85
C LEU A 265 -5.02 11.33 -2.91
N VAL A 266 -5.43 10.16 -2.39
CA VAL A 266 -6.84 9.74 -2.43
C VAL A 266 -7.72 10.45 -1.41
N HIS A 267 -7.13 11.34 -0.58
CA HIS A 267 -7.81 12.20 0.38
C HIS A 267 -7.51 13.70 0.16
N GLU A 268 -6.92 14.05 -0.98
CA GLU A 268 -6.73 15.43 -1.40
C GLU A 268 -8.04 16.03 -1.96
N PRO A 269 -8.18 17.35 -2.03
CA PRO A 269 -9.35 17.99 -2.66
C PRO A 269 -9.62 17.50 -4.10
N GLU A 270 -8.55 17.18 -4.84
CA GLU A 270 -8.61 16.68 -6.23
C GLU A 270 -8.80 15.16 -6.33
N LYS A 271 -9.15 14.48 -5.25
CA LYS A 271 -9.28 13.00 -5.19
C LYS A 271 -10.14 12.39 -6.30
N SER A 272 -11.16 13.10 -6.77
CA SER A 272 -12.05 12.60 -7.82
C SER A 272 -11.27 12.26 -9.10
N GLN A 273 -10.33 13.12 -9.53
CA GLN A 273 -9.47 12.86 -10.68
C GLN A 273 -8.53 11.69 -10.42
N ILE A 274 -7.95 11.62 -9.22
CA ILE A 274 -7.00 10.58 -8.84
C ILE A 274 -7.68 9.21 -8.82
N LEU A 275 -8.87 9.13 -8.22
CA LEU A 275 -9.66 7.89 -8.20
C LEU A 275 -10.06 7.46 -9.62
N SER A 276 -10.43 8.42 -10.49
CA SER A 276 -10.70 8.12 -11.90
C SER A 276 -9.47 7.54 -12.62
N ASP A 277 -8.30 8.16 -12.45
CA ASP A 277 -7.04 7.68 -13.03
C ASP A 277 -6.68 6.25 -12.58
N ILE A 278 -6.90 5.95 -11.30
CA ILE A 278 -6.68 4.62 -10.71
C ILE A 278 -7.62 3.60 -11.37
N ILE A 279 -8.92 3.90 -11.41
CA ILE A 279 -9.92 2.98 -11.97
C ILE A 279 -9.68 2.76 -13.47
N GLU A 280 -9.43 3.81 -14.23
CA GLU A 280 -9.13 3.71 -15.66
C GLU A 280 -7.90 2.83 -15.93
N TRP A 281 -6.84 2.97 -15.12
CA TRP A 281 -5.65 2.14 -15.24
C TRP A 281 -5.94 0.66 -14.99
N LEU A 282 -6.76 0.35 -13.99
CA LEU A 282 -7.20 -1.00 -13.65
C LEU A 282 -8.07 -1.61 -14.77
N GLU A 283 -9.08 -0.88 -15.24
CA GLU A 283 -10.00 -1.34 -16.30
C GLU A 283 -9.28 -1.69 -17.61
N LYS A 284 -8.28 -0.92 -17.98
CA LYS A 284 -7.45 -1.18 -19.18
C LYS A 284 -6.66 -2.49 -19.09
N ARG A 285 -6.43 -3.02 -17.87
CA ARG A 285 -5.56 -4.18 -17.63
C ARG A 285 -6.25 -5.43 -17.09
N GLN A 286 -7.52 -5.32 -16.68
CA GLN A 286 -8.26 -6.46 -16.11
C GLN A 286 -8.42 -7.64 -17.08
N ASN A 287 -8.42 -7.39 -18.39
CA ASN A 287 -8.60 -8.40 -19.43
C ASN A 287 -7.27 -8.82 -20.12
N LEU A 288 -6.13 -8.30 -19.64
CA LEU A 288 -4.84 -8.72 -20.19
C LEU A 288 -4.52 -10.18 -19.79
N PRO A 289 -3.76 -10.92 -20.61
CA PRO A 289 -3.29 -12.25 -20.21
C PRO A 289 -2.66 -12.25 -18.83
N MET A 290 -2.97 -13.26 -18.05
CA MET A 290 -2.43 -13.35 -16.68
C MET A 290 -0.91 -13.44 -16.70
N VAL A 291 -0.27 -12.61 -15.89
CA VAL A 291 1.18 -12.74 -15.66
C VAL A 291 1.43 -14.05 -14.91
N PRO A 292 2.28 -14.95 -15.45
CA PRO A 292 2.60 -16.22 -14.79
C PRO A 292 3.07 -15.97 -13.35
N ASP A 293 2.54 -16.74 -12.39
CA ASP A 293 3.05 -16.69 -11.01
C ASP A 293 4.32 -17.55 -10.93
N PRO A 294 5.50 -16.95 -10.77
CA PRO A 294 6.78 -17.69 -10.82
C PRO A 294 6.88 -18.82 -9.79
N ARG A 295 6.01 -18.83 -8.76
CA ARG A 295 5.99 -19.87 -7.73
C ARG A 295 5.12 -21.05 -8.12
N ILE A 296 4.06 -20.85 -8.90
CA ILE A 296 3.20 -21.94 -9.42
C ILE A 296 3.99 -22.68 -10.49
N ASP A 297 4.67 -21.98 -11.40
CA ASP A 297 5.48 -22.59 -12.46
C ASP A 297 6.65 -23.41 -11.92
N ALA A 298 7.24 -22.99 -10.78
CA ALA A 298 8.33 -23.74 -10.13
C ALA A 298 7.87 -25.08 -9.53
N VAL A 299 6.60 -25.20 -9.13
CA VAL A 299 6.02 -26.43 -8.59
C VAL A 299 5.61 -27.38 -9.72
N VAL A 300 5.07 -26.85 -10.82
CA VAL A 300 4.66 -27.65 -12.00
C VAL A 300 5.88 -28.24 -12.73
N ARG A 301 7.00 -27.52 -12.80
CA ARG A 301 8.25 -28.00 -13.43
C ARG A 301 9.01 -29.05 -12.60
N LYS A 302 8.64 -29.28 -11.34
CA LYS A 302 9.25 -30.28 -10.45
C LYS A 302 8.44 -31.59 -10.34
N ARG A 303 7.35 -31.71 -11.07
CA ARG A 303 6.56 -32.93 -11.27
C ARG A 303 6.75 -33.44 -12.70
#